data_21f6838f3d4888e241bb5e85a82dd75d
#
_entry.id   21f6838f3d4888e241bb5e85a82dd75d
#
_cell.length_a   1.000
_cell.length_b   1.000
_cell.length_c   1.000
_cell.angle_alpha   90.00
_cell.angle_beta   90.00
_cell.angle_gamma   90.00
#
_symmetry.space_group_name_H-M   'P 1'
#
loop_
_entity.id
_entity.type
_entity.pdbx_description
1 polymer ?
#
loop_
_entity_poly.entity_id
_entity_poly.type
_entity_poly.pdbx_seq_one_letter_code
_entity_poly.pdbx_strand_id
1 'polypeptide(L)'
;MAFDDTVLNLFARTVEDLQKSVNLSIQESVNKNKDVLKTMQTDEQMFAGQTATEKAIKPSYQPSTINYKKRTGQPFDRVTLKDTGDFYNSIEIDAKANEFTISTQISYSIYLVEKYADILGITDTNLNTFVNNYTLPVIKQNFDDIIAKS
;
A
#
# COMPACT_ATOMS: atom_id res chain seq x y z
N MET A 1 -43.07 6.86 -18.46
CA MET A 1 -43.47 6.14 -17.24
C MET A 1 -42.79 6.81 -16.06
N ALA A 2 -43.55 7.24 -15.08
CA ALA A 2 -43.01 7.81 -13.84
C ALA A 2 -42.82 6.67 -12.82
N PHE A 3 -41.65 6.61 -12.17
CA PHE A 3 -41.45 5.70 -11.05
C PHE A 3 -42.11 6.27 -9.79
N ASP A 4 -42.65 5.39 -8.99
CA ASP A 4 -43.13 5.74 -7.65
C ASP A 4 -41.94 6.25 -6.80
N ASP A 5 -42.17 7.32 -6.04
CA ASP A 5 -41.16 7.89 -5.13
C ASP A 5 -40.56 6.83 -4.20
N THR A 6 -41.36 5.85 -3.78
CA THR A 6 -40.91 4.74 -2.94
C THR A 6 -39.85 3.88 -3.63
N VAL A 7 -40.03 3.58 -4.92
CA VAL A 7 -39.09 2.80 -5.73
C VAL A 7 -37.78 3.58 -5.93
N LEU A 8 -37.91 4.88 -6.26
CA LEU A 8 -36.73 5.75 -6.43
C LEU A 8 -35.94 5.88 -5.12
N ASN A 9 -36.62 6.03 -4.00
CA ASN A 9 -35.98 6.12 -2.68
C ASN A 9 -35.26 4.81 -2.31
N LEU A 10 -35.88 3.67 -2.59
CA LEU A 10 -35.26 2.36 -2.36
C LEU A 10 -34.01 2.19 -3.23
N PHE A 11 -34.10 2.53 -4.50
CA PHE A 11 -32.96 2.47 -5.43
C PHE A 11 -31.82 3.38 -4.95
N ALA A 12 -32.12 4.64 -4.58
CA ALA A 12 -31.12 5.59 -4.07
C ALA A 12 -30.43 5.08 -2.81
N ARG A 13 -31.16 4.49 -1.87
CA ARG A 13 -30.57 3.89 -0.66
C ARG A 13 -29.66 2.71 -1.00
N THR A 14 -30.06 1.85 -1.92
CA THR A 14 -29.25 0.69 -2.32
C THR A 14 -27.94 1.16 -2.94
N VAL A 15 -27.96 2.15 -3.82
CA VAL A 15 -26.76 2.73 -4.41
C VAL A 15 -25.86 3.34 -3.34
N GLU A 16 -26.44 4.09 -2.40
CA GLU A 16 -25.68 4.68 -1.28
C GLU A 16 -25.02 3.61 -0.41
N ASP A 17 -25.76 2.53 -0.10
CA ASP A 17 -25.23 1.42 0.69
C ASP A 17 -24.09 0.71 -0.03
N LEU A 18 -24.17 0.53 -1.34
CA LEU A 18 -23.10 -0.05 -2.15
C LEU A 18 -21.86 0.85 -2.16
N GLN A 19 -22.04 2.17 -2.26
CA GLN A 19 -20.92 3.12 -2.20
C GLN A 19 -20.20 3.07 -0.84
N LYS A 20 -20.95 3.05 0.26
CA LYS A 20 -20.40 2.89 1.60
C LYS A 20 -19.67 1.55 1.75
N SER A 21 -20.23 0.50 1.17
CA SER A 21 -19.64 -0.84 1.18
C SER A 21 -18.29 -0.88 0.48
N VAL A 22 -18.11 -0.16 -0.63
CA VAL A 22 -16.80 -0.06 -1.32
C VAL A 22 -15.74 0.50 -0.38
N ASN A 23 -16.03 1.61 0.28
CA ASN A 23 -15.10 2.26 1.20
C ASN A 23 -14.74 1.36 2.38
N LEU A 24 -15.72 0.71 2.97
CA LEU A 24 -15.48 -0.24 4.08
C LEU A 24 -14.70 -1.46 3.62
N SER A 25 -14.96 -1.94 2.40
CA SER A 25 -14.24 -3.08 1.82
C SER A 25 -12.78 -2.76 1.57
N ILE A 26 -12.47 -1.56 1.09
CA ILE A 26 -11.09 -1.09 0.90
C ILE A 26 -10.38 -1.07 2.25
N GLN A 27 -10.99 -0.44 3.26
CA GLN A 27 -10.43 -0.35 4.60
C GLN A 27 -10.23 -1.75 5.22
N GLU A 28 -11.21 -2.62 5.08
CA GLU A 28 -11.14 -4.00 5.60
C GLU A 28 -10.01 -4.78 4.94
N SER A 29 -9.89 -4.72 3.61
CA SER A 29 -8.84 -5.43 2.87
C SER A 29 -7.45 -4.96 3.27
N VAL A 30 -7.27 -3.65 3.46
CA VAL A 30 -6.00 -3.09 3.92
C VAL A 30 -5.69 -3.52 5.35
N ASN A 31 -6.65 -3.40 6.26
CA ASN A 31 -6.46 -3.77 7.67
C ASN A 31 -6.11 -5.25 7.86
N LYS A 32 -6.73 -6.12 7.08
CA LYS A 32 -6.46 -7.57 7.15
C LYS A 32 -5.13 -7.96 6.50
N ASN A 33 -4.62 -7.14 5.58
CA ASN A 33 -3.47 -7.49 4.74
C ASN A 33 -2.36 -6.43 4.80
N LYS A 34 -2.20 -5.76 5.95
CA LYS A 34 -1.11 -4.80 6.17
C LYS A 34 0.26 -5.43 5.93
N ASP A 35 0.42 -6.69 6.30
CA ASP A 35 1.68 -7.42 6.11
C ASP A 35 2.03 -7.57 4.63
N VAL A 36 1.03 -7.81 3.78
CA VAL A 36 1.23 -7.90 2.33
C VAL A 36 1.73 -6.57 1.77
N LEU A 37 1.08 -5.47 2.14
CA LEU A 37 1.48 -4.13 1.71
C LEU A 37 2.86 -3.77 2.23
N LYS A 38 3.18 -4.11 3.47
CA LYS A 38 4.50 -3.88 4.05
C LYS A 38 5.58 -4.67 3.31
N THR A 39 5.32 -5.92 2.98
CA THR A 39 6.23 -6.77 2.20
C THR A 39 6.44 -6.19 0.80
N MET A 40 5.38 -5.71 0.14
CA MET A 40 5.48 -5.05 -1.16
C MET A 40 6.37 -3.81 -1.08
N GLN A 41 6.20 -2.99 -0.04
CA GLN A 41 6.98 -1.77 0.16
C GLN A 41 8.45 -2.08 0.44
N THR A 42 8.73 -3.06 1.29
CA THR A 42 10.09 -3.33 1.79
C THR A 42 10.83 -4.39 0.99
N ASP A 43 10.41 -5.63 1.11
CA ASP A 43 11.15 -6.79 0.57
C ASP A 43 11.08 -6.86 -0.96
N GLU A 44 10.01 -6.36 -1.56
CA GLU A 44 9.87 -6.34 -3.01
C GLU A 44 10.42 -5.06 -3.62
N GLN A 45 9.86 -3.89 -3.27
CA GLN A 45 10.22 -2.62 -3.91
C GLN A 45 11.57 -2.07 -3.45
N MET A 46 11.70 -1.77 -2.16
CA MET A 46 12.94 -1.17 -1.62
C MET A 46 14.12 -2.10 -1.80
N PHE A 47 13.96 -3.38 -1.51
CA PHE A 47 15.04 -4.34 -1.64
C PHE A 47 15.49 -4.53 -3.09
N ALA A 48 14.58 -4.36 -4.05
CA ALA A 48 14.91 -4.31 -5.48
C ALA A 48 15.49 -2.97 -5.91
N GLY A 49 15.57 -1.98 -5.02
CA GLY A 49 16.07 -0.65 -5.35
C GLY A 49 15.08 0.22 -6.13
N GLN A 50 13.77 -0.02 -5.96
CA GLN A 50 12.72 0.69 -6.66
C GLN A 50 12.00 1.72 -5.78
N THR A 51 11.73 2.88 -6.36
CA THR A 51 10.83 3.89 -5.77
C THR A 51 9.36 3.51 -5.99
N ALA A 52 8.44 4.28 -5.38
CA ALA A 52 7.00 4.13 -5.61
C ALA A 52 6.59 4.32 -7.08
N THR A 53 7.41 4.98 -7.89
CA THR A 53 7.16 5.20 -9.32
C THR A 53 7.96 4.25 -10.22
N GLU A 54 8.44 3.15 -9.67
CA GLU A 54 9.18 2.09 -10.39
C GLU A 54 10.52 2.55 -10.99
N LYS A 55 11.11 3.59 -10.41
CA LYS A 55 12.43 4.09 -10.79
C LYS A 55 13.49 3.62 -9.80
N ALA A 56 14.74 3.63 -10.22
CA ALA A 56 15.85 3.32 -9.29
C ALA A 56 15.92 4.36 -8.17
N ILE A 57 16.14 3.91 -6.95
CA ILE A 57 16.34 4.80 -5.79
C ILE A 57 17.66 5.56 -5.98
N LYS A 58 17.61 6.90 -5.92
CA LYS A 58 18.75 7.80 -6.07
C LYS A 58 18.83 8.77 -4.91
N PRO A 59 20.01 9.25 -4.53
CA PRO A 59 21.32 9.02 -5.17
C PRO A 59 21.89 7.62 -4.89
N SER A 60 22.79 7.17 -5.74
CA SER A 60 23.49 5.89 -5.57
C SER A 60 24.35 5.92 -4.30
N TYR A 61 24.69 4.75 -3.76
CA TYR A 61 25.55 4.65 -2.59
C TYR A 61 26.95 5.23 -2.85
N GLN A 62 27.51 5.88 -1.84
CA GLN A 62 28.88 6.33 -1.83
C GLN A 62 29.84 5.14 -1.80
N PRO A 63 31.09 5.27 -2.30
CA PRO A 63 32.07 4.19 -2.29
C PRO A 63 32.28 3.55 -0.91
N SER A 64 32.28 4.35 0.14
CA SER A 64 32.41 3.84 1.52
C SER A 64 31.27 2.92 1.91
N THR A 65 30.04 3.27 1.54
CA THR A 65 28.85 2.44 1.80
C THR A 65 28.91 1.14 0.98
N ILE A 66 29.32 1.22 -0.28
CA ILE A 66 29.51 0.05 -1.14
C ILE A 66 30.51 -0.91 -0.51
N ASN A 67 31.66 -0.41 -0.06
CA ASN A 67 32.70 -1.22 0.58
C ASN A 67 32.19 -1.88 1.87
N TYR A 68 31.44 -1.13 2.69
CA TYR A 68 30.81 -1.67 3.89
C TYR A 68 29.86 -2.82 3.55
N LYS A 69 28.99 -2.62 2.58
CA LYS A 69 28.00 -3.63 2.18
C LYS A 69 28.66 -4.89 1.58
N LYS A 70 29.73 -4.72 0.81
CA LYS A 70 30.53 -5.85 0.31
C LYS A 70 31.12 -6.67 1.45
N ARG A 71 31.67 -6.01 2.47
CA ARG A 71 32.26 -6.71 3.62
C ARG A 71 31.22 -7.45 4.47
N THR A 72 30.00 -6.93 4.55
CA THR A 72 28.92 -7.48 5.38
C THR A 72 28.02 -8.44 4.59
N GLY A 73 28.31 -8.69 3.32
CA GLY A 73 27.51 -9.59 2.50
C GLY A 73 26.15 -9.04 2.10
N GLN A 74 25.99 -7.72 2.10
CA GLN A 74 24.75 -7.06 1.72
C GLN A 74 24.77 -6.66 0.23
N PRO A 75 23.59 -6.55 -0.42
CA PRO A 75 23.51 -6.01 -1.78
C PRO A 75 24.12 -4.61 -1.86
N PHE A 76 24.99 -4.38 -2.85
CA PHE A 76 25.71 -3.12 -3.03
C PHE A 76 25.54 -2.52 -4.43
N ASP A 77 24.88 -3.24 -5.34
CA ASP A 77 24.66 -2.85 -6.74
C ASP A 77 23.46 -1.91 -6.90
N ARG A 78 22.75 -1.65 -5.82
CA ARG A 78 21.56 -0.81 -5.77
C ARG A 78 21.33 -0.26 -4.37
N VAL A 79 20.49 0.78 -4.26
CA VAL A 79 20.10 1.34 -2.96
C VAL A 79 18.92 0.55 -2.42
N THR A 80 19.13 -0.18 -1.33
CA THR A 80 18.09 -1.00 -0.68
C THR A 80 17.50 -0.34 0.57
N LEU A 81 18.21 0.61 1.16
CA LEU A 81 17.87 1.25 2.46
C LEU A 81 17.77 0.23 3.59
N LYS A 82 18.45 -0.89 3.45
CA LYS A 82 18.48 -1.96 4.45
C LYS A 82 19.90 -2.17 4.95
N ASP A 83 20.11 -1.94 6.24
CA ASP A 83 21.34 -2.31 6.94
C ASP A 83 21.00 -3.35 8.01
N THR A 84 20.46 -2.92 9.15
CA THR A 84 20.00 -3.80 10.24
C THR A 84 18.58 -4.32 10.01
N GLY A 85 17.81 -3.67 9.14
CA GLY A 85 16.38 -3.92 8.95
C GLY A 85 15.49 -3.02 9.81
N ASP A 86 16.06 -2.15 10.62
CA ASP A 86 15.27 -1.28 11.51
C ASP A 86 14.34 -0.35 10.73
N PHE A 87 14.83 0.22 9.61
CA PHE A 87 13.99 1.08 8.78
C PHE A 87 12.81 0.30 8.18
N TYR A 88 13.06 -0.90 7.65
CA TYR A 88 12.01 -1.76 7.12
C TYR A 88 10.97 -2.11 8.19
N ASN A 89 11.43 -2.47 9.37
CA ASN A 89 10.56 -2.85 10.48
C ASN A 89 9.74 -1.67 11.00
N SER A 90 10.22 -0.44 10.83
CA SER A 90 9.53 0.77 11.29
C SER A 90 8.38 1.21 10.40
N ILE A 91 8.24 0.62 9.21
CA ILE A 91 7.19 1.00 8.26
C ILE A 91 5.84 0.50 8.75
N GLU A 92 4.87 1.40 8.78
CA GLU A 92 3.50 1.15 9.23
C GLU A 92 2.51 1.49 8.12
N ILE A 93 1.45 0.70 8.05
CA ILE A 93 0.35 0.89 7.11
C ILE A 93 -0.90 1.25 7.89
N ASP A 94 -1.52 2.39 7.59
CA ASP A 94 -2.77 2.84 8.21
C ASP A 94 -3.86 2.99 7.17
N ALA A 95 -5.00 2.33 7.41
CA ALA A 95 -6.17 2.45 6.57
C ALA A 95 -7.12 3.52 7.11
N LYS A 96 -7.60 4.40 6.21
CA LYS A 96 -8.59 5.42 6.53
C LYS A 96 -9.60 5.50 5.39
N ALA A 97 -10.89 5.30 5.69
CA ALA A 97 -11.96 5.34 4.69
C ALA A 97 -11.56 4.51 3.44
N ASN A 98 -11.39 5.15 2.29
CA ASN A 98 -11.05 4.51 1.02
C ASN A 98 -9.59 4.67 0.62
N GLU A 99 -8.71 4.97 1.59
CA GLU A 99 -7.28 5.15 1.32
C GLU A 99 -6.44 4.50 2.42
N PHE A 100 -5.14 4.38 2.17
CA PHE A 100 -4.19 4.01 3.20
C PHE A 100 -2.94 4.87 3.09
N THR A 101 -2.25 5.02 4.22
CA THR A 101 -0.99 5.75 4.29
C THR A 101 0.14 4.83 4.72
N ILE A 102 1.33 5.13 4.25
CA ILE A 102 2.56 4.44 4.63
C ILE A 102 3.41 5.45 5.39
N SER A 103 3.79 5.10 6.61
CA SER A 103 4.59 5.96 7.48
C SER A 103 5.70 5.18 8.16
N THR A 104 6.60 5.90 8.78
CA THR A 104 7.70 5.33 9.55
C THR A 104 7.91 6.14 10.82
N GLN A 105 8.19 5.44 11.92
CA GLN A 105 8.35 6.04 13.25
C GLN A 105 9.82 6.13 13.70
N ILE A 106 10.75 5.64 12.90
CA ILE A 106 12.16 5.65 13.29
C ILE A 106 12.75 7.07 13.16
N SER A 107 13.58 7.48 14.13
CA SER A 107 14.02 8.85 14.26
C SER A 107 14.80 9.39 13.07
N TYR A 108 15.55 8.54 12.37
CA TYR A 108 16.35 8.95 11.21
C TYR A 108 15.59 8.87 9.88
N SER A 109 14.31 8.49 9.90
CA SER A 109 13.51 8.34 8.68
C SER A 109 13.37 9.63 7.88
N ILE A 110 13.32 10.77 8.56
CA ILE A 110 13.26 12.10 7.92
C ILE A 110 14.43 12.27 6.95
N TYR A 111 15.63 11.92 7.37
CA TYR A 111 16.83 12.03 6.52
C TYR A 111 16.75 11.11 5.30
N LEU A 112 16.22 9.90 5.47
CA LEU A 112 16.08 8.97 4.36
C LEU A 112 15.04 9.45 3.34
N VAL A 113 13.89 9.92 3.81
CA VAL A 113 12.82 10.41 2.95
C VAL A 113 13.23 11.69 2.20
N GLU A 114 14.01 12.57 2.86
CA GLU A 114 14.53 13.77 2.22
C GLU A 114 15.63 13.46 1.20
N LYS A 115 16.53 12.53 1.54
CA LYS A 115 17.65 12.16 0.68
C LYS A 115 17.23 11.35 -0.53
N TYR A 116 16.29 10.42 -0.33
CA TYR A 116 15.84 9.48 -1.34
C TYR A 116 14.37 9.74 -1.66
N ALA A 117 14.12 10.39 -2.77
CA ALA A 117 12.77 10.75 -3.17
C ALA A 117 11.91 9.52 -3.51
N ASP A 118 10.62 9.60 -3.18
CA ASP A 118 9.59 8.63 -3.57
C ASP A 118 9.83 7.19 -3.07
N ILE A 119 10.52 7.03 -1.95
CA ILE A 119 10.80 5.70 -1.40
C ILE A 119 9.60 5.09 -0.68
N LEU A 120 8.67 5.90 -0.18
CA LEU A 120 7.45 5.42 0.47
C LEU A 120 6.27 5.51 -0.49
N GLY A 121 5.61 4.40 -0.72
CA GLY A 121 4.48 4.28 -1.61
C GLY A 121 4.50 2.94 -2.35
N ILE A 122 3.32 2.41 -2.63
CA ILE A 122 3.19 1.16 -3.37
C ILE A 122 3.18 1.47 -4.87
N THR A 123 3.95 0.72 -5.65
CA THR A 123 3.97 0.87 -7.11
C THR A 123 2.60 0.53 -7.70
N ASP A 124 2.30 1.08 -8.86
CA ASP A 124 1.04 0.77 -9.56
C ASP A 124 0.91 -0.73 -9.84
N THR A 125 1.99 -1.39 -10.18
CA THR A 125 2.03 -2.84 -10.41
C THR A 125 1.63 -3.60 -9.15
N ASN A 126 2.24 -3.30 -8.02
CA ASN A 126 1.92 -3.94 -6.74
C ASN A 126 0.52 -3.57 -6.24
N LEU A 127 0.11 -2.32 -6.45
CA LEU A 127 -1.23 -1.89 -6.07
C LEU A 127 -2.30 -2.64 -6.85
N ASN A 128 -2.12 -2.82 -8.16
CA ASN A 128 -3.02 -3.62 -8.99
C ASN A 128 -3.10 -5.07 -8.50
N THR A 129 -1.97 -5.66 -8.16
CA THR A 129 -1.91 -7.02 -7.60
C THR A 129 -2.68 -7.09 -6.28
N PHE A 130 -2.47 -6.13 -5.40
CA PHE A 130 -3.17 -6.06 -4.11
C PHE A 130 -4.68 -5.92 -4.29
N VAL A 131 -5.11 -5.00 -5.14
CA VAL A 131 -6.53 -4.77 -5.40
C VAL A 131 -7.18 -6.03 -5.95
N ASN A 132 -6.58 -6.66 -6.95
CA ASN A 132 -7.15 -7.86 -7.57
C ASN A 132 -7.23 -9.04 -6.61
N ASN A 133 -6.22 -9.23 -5.78
CA ASN A 133 -6.12 -10.43 -4.93
C ASN A 133 -6.77 -10.27 -3.55
N TYR A 134 -6.84 -9.06 -3.01
CA TYR A 134 -7.27 -8.82 -1.63
C TYR A 134 -8.48 -7.88 -1.51
N THR A 135 -8.60 -6.86 -2.37
CA THR A 135 -9.66 -5.87 -2.25
C THR A 135 -10.93 -6.28 -3.00
N LEU A 136 -10.81 -6.65 -4.27
CA LEU A 136 -11.97 -7.03 -5.09
C LEU A 136 -12.77 -8.20 -4.52
N PRO A 137 -12.15 -9.27 -3.98
CA PRO A 137 -12.91 -10.34 -3.34
C PRO A 137 -13.76 -9.86 -2.16
N VAL A 138 -13.26 -8.92 -1.36
CA VAL A 138 -14.01 -8.35 -0.23
C VAL A 138 -15.16 -7.48 -0.74
N ILE A 139 -14.92 -6.66 -1.76
CA ILE A 139 -15.97 -5.84 -2.38
C ILE A 139 -17.10 -6.75 -2.90
N LYS A 140 -16.74 -7.79 -3.61
CA LYS A 140 -17.71 -8.73 -4.17
C LYS A 140 -18.53 -9.39 -3.08
N GLN A 141 -17.90 -9.89 -2.03
CA GLN A 141 -18.59 -10.53 -0.91
C GLN A 141 -19.56 -9.58 -0.22
N ASN A 142 -19.13 -8.35 0.04
CA ASN A 142 -19.98 -7.36 0.69
C ASN A 142 -21.15 -6.91 -0.19
N PHE A 143 -20.95 -6.83 -1.52
CA PHE A 143 -22.02 -6.55 -2.47
C PHE A 143 -23.05 -7.67 -2.49
N ASP A 144 -22.60 -8.91 -2.55
CA ASP A 144 -23.48 -10.09 -2.52
C ASP A 144 -24.32 -10.10 -1.23
N ASP A 145 -23.73 -9.77 -0.09
CA ASP A 145 -24.41 -9.67 1.19
C ASP A 145 -25.48 -8.58 1.21
N ILE A 146 -25.19 -7.41 0.64
CA ILE A 146 -26.15 -6.29 0.56
C ILE A 146 -27.34 -6.67 -0.34
N ILE A 147 -27.06 -7.22 -1.51
CA ILE A 147 -28.08 -7.61 -2.48
C ILE A 147 -28.96 -8.73 -1.90
N ALA A 148 -28.38 -9.67 -1.17
CA ALA A 148 -29.14 -10.76 -0.54
C ALA A 148 -30.10 -10.28 0.55
N LYS A 149 -29.85 -9.11 1.16
CA LYS A 149 -30.69 -8.53 2.22
C LYS A 149 -31.76 -7.58 1.70
N SER A 150 -31.69 -7.18 0.44
CA SER A 150 -32.62 -6.21 -0.15
C SER A 150 -33.90 -6.82 -0.77
#